data_c11d3bcfe41718c7b56cc741fc476fec
#
_entry.id   c11d3bcfe41718c7b56cc741fc476fec
#
_cell.length_a   1.000
_cell.length_b   1.000
_cell.length_c   1.000
_cell.angle_alpha   90.00
_cell.angle_beta   90.00
_cell.angle_gamma   90.00
#
_symmetry.space_group_name_H-M   'P 1'
#
loop_
_entity.id
_entity.type
_entity.pdbx_description
1 polymer ?
#
loop_
_entity_poly.entity_id
_entity_poly.type
_entity_poly.pdbx_seq_one_letter_code
_entity_poly.pdbx_strand_id
1 'polypeptide(L)'
;MRSNATSVDKWLLATVAALCAFGLVMVFSSSEVSGYLEYGNASYYFQRQIIWLVLGAVLGLLALGFDYHRLRGLAPIGAVVVVALLVLVLVPHIGVVRNGARRWFGVGSFTFQPAEAAKIVAIVYLARWLEKSTERVRSFRKGLIPFLVMLSVLLGLVLLEKDLGTSAILAVIAVSMFLVAGARWTHLAGVLGMAVGAMAVLIKLEPYRYSRMLSYLNPWSDALNTGFQGVQSVLALGSGGLFGVGLGNSIQKYQWLPEAHTDFIFAIIGEELGLAGTVLVLLLFCVLAYRGYRAALRAPDTFGLLLATGITTWLIFQAFVNMAAVTLTLPTTGIPLPFISFGGSSLSVSLAAVGLLLNISAQGVKPAVGRRAGIDIGRRHRGAHLPRAGRSASPI
;
A
#
# COMPACT_ATOMS: atom_id res chain seq x y z
N MET A 1 -3.32 32.21 9.24
CA MET A 1 -2.87 31.35 10.33
C MET A 1 -1.64 30.57 9.83
N ARG A 2 -0.43 30.93 10.27
CA ARG A 2 0.77 30.13 9.98
C ARG A 2 0.68 28.87 10.84
N SER A 3 0.41 27.72 10.21
CA SER A 3 0.41 26.42 10.88
C SER A 3 1.82 26.19 11.46
N ASN A 4 1.88 25.72 12.69
CA ASN A 4 3.10 25.14 13.28
C ASN A 4 3.43 23.85 12.50
N ALA A 5 3.90 23.99 11.25
CA ALA A 5 4.29 22.85 10.43
C ALA A 5 5.39 22.10 11.16
N THR A 6 5.12 20.84 11.47
CA THR A 6 6.16 19.94 11.95
C THR A 6 7.09 19.65 10.79
N SER A 7 8.36 19.36 11.04
CA SER A 7 9.28 18.94 9.99
C SER A 7 8.79 17.61 9.40
N VAL A 8 8.94 17.44 8.07
CA VAL A 8 8.70 16.20 7.36
C VAL A 8 9.36 15.02 8.09
N ASP A 9 8.70 13.86 8.11
CA ASP A 9 9.25 12.66 8.74
C ASP A 9 10.47 12.14 7.98
N LYS A 10 11.66 12.49 8.48
CA LYS A 10 12.95 12.15 7.86
C LYS A 10 13.20 10.63 7.83
N TRP A 11 12.71 9.89 8.82
CA TRP A 11 12.87 8.44 8.86
C TRP A 11 12.01 7.75 7.80
N LEU A 12 10.78 8.21 7.61
CA LEU A 12 9.91 7.72 6.52
C LEU A 12 10.55 7.96 5.16
N LEU A 13 11.04 9.20 4.92
CA LEU A 13 11.72 9.55 3.68
C LEU A 13 12.98 8.70 3.46
N ALA A 14 13.84 8.56 4.48
CA ALA A 14 15.07 7.78 4.41
C ALA A 14 14.78 6.29 4.14
N THR A 15 13.74 5.72 4.76
CA THR A 15 13.34 4.33 4.53
C THR A 15 12.89 4.10 3.09
N VAL A 16 12.06 4.99 2.52
CA VAL A 16 11.62 4.87 1.14
C VAL A 16 12.80 5.08 0.18
N ALA A 17 13.68 6.04 0.44
CA ALA A 17 14.89 6.25 -0.35
C ALA A 17 15.82 5.02 -0.33
N ALA A 18 15.99 4.38 0.84
CA ALA A 18 16.76 3.15 0.99
C ALA A 18 16.13 1.98 0.21
N LEU A 19 14.79 1.81 0.27
CA LEU A 19 14.08 0.79 -0.52
C LEU A 19 14.24 1.02 -2.02
N CYS A 20 14.14 2.27 -2.49
CA CYS A 20 14.32 2.61 -3.91
C CYS A 20 15.76 2.39 -4.37
N ALA A 21 16.75 2.80 -3.58
CA ALA A 21 18.17 2.59 -3.91
C ALA A 21 18.52 1.10 -3.96
N PHE A 22 18.04 0.33 -2.98
CA PHE A 22 18.18 -1.12 -2.95
C PHE A 22 17.47 -1.77 -4.15
N GLY A 23 16.25 -1.31 -4.48
CA GLY A 23 15.49 -1.76 -5.64
C GLY A 23 16.22 -1.52 -6.97
N LEU A 24 16.86 -0.36 -7.15
CA LEU A 24 17.68 -0.09 -8.36
C LEU A 24 18.82 -1.09 -8.53
N VAL A 25 19.54 -1.40 -7.45
CA VAL A 25 20.63 -2.39 -7.47
C VAL A 25 20.08 -3.77 -7.83
N MET A 26 18.99 -4.18 -7.19
CA MET A 26 18.42 -5.51 -7.40
C MET A 26 17.74 -5.66 -8.77
N VAL A 27 17.08 -4.61 -9.29
CA VAL A 27 16.55 -4.62 -10.66
C VAL A 27 17.68 -4.75 -11.67
N PHE A 28 18.81 -4.03 -11.49
CA PHE A 28 19.97 -4.19 -12.37
C PHE A 28 20.47 -5.63 -12.36
N SER A 29 20.71 -6.20 -11.18
CA SER A 29 21.22 -7.57 -11.04
C SER A 29 20.25 -8.62 -11.62
N SER A 30 18.96 -8.51 -11.31
CA SER A 30 17.96 -9.53 -11.69
C SER A 30 17.50 -9.45 -13.14
N SER A 31 17.68 -8.30 -13.82
CA SER A 31 17.15 -8.08 -15.18
C SER A 31 18.21 -8.07 -16.28
N GLU A 32 19.48 -8.14 -15.94
CA GLU A 32 20.60 -8.06 -16.90
C GLU A 32 20.46 -9.05 -18.05
N VAL A 33 20.22 -10.32 -17.72
CA VAL A 33 20.09 -11.41 -18.69
C VAL A 33 18.85 -11.24 -19.56
N SER A 34 17.70 -10.99 -18.95
CA SER A 34 16.43 -10.76 -19.67
C SER A 34 16.51 -9.55 -20.59
N GLY A 35 17.11 -8.45 -20.12
CA GLY A 35 17.31 -7.25 -20.92
C GLY A 35 18.18 -7.49 -22.15
N TYR A 36 19.26 -8.28 -22.00
CA TYR A 36 20.12 -8.63 -23.11
C TYR A 36 19.42 -9.54 -24.13
N LEU A 37 18.71 -10.57 -23.66
CA LEU A 37 18.04 -11.53 -24.55
C LEU A 37 16.84 -10.93 -25.29
N GLU A 38 16.05 -10.06 -24.63
CA GLU A 38 14.82 -9.52 -25.21
C GLU A 38 15.07 -8.25 -26.05
N TYR A 39 16.03 -7.42 -25.64
CA TYR A 39 16.26 -6.08 -26.21
C TYR A 39 17.69 -5.84 -26.70
N GLY A 40 18.61 -6.81 -26.58
CA GLY A 40 20.02 -6.64 -26.92
C GLY A 40 20.77 -5.68 -25.99
N ASN A 41 20.16 -5.30 -24.85
CA ASN A 41 20.74 -4.32 -23.92
C ASN A 41 20.52 -4.79 -22.46
N ALA A 42 21.60 -5.18 -21.82
CA ALA A 42 21.59 -5.65 -20.42
C ALA A 42 21.05 -4.59 -19.43
N SER A 43 21.21 -3.32 -19.73
CA SER A 43 20.75 -2.21 -18.88
C SER A 43 19.33 -1.72 -19.19
N TYR A 44 18.58 -2.36 -20.09
CA TYR A 44 17.29 -1.89 -20.57
C TYR A 44 16.28 -1.64 -19.43
N TYR A 45 16.06 -2.62 -18.57
CA TYR A 45 15.13 -2.51 -17.46
C TYR A 45 15.58 -1.53 -16.38
N PHE A 46 16.90 -1.51 -16.10
CA PHE A 46 17.50 -0.57 -15.15
C PHE A 46 17.33 0.90 -15.58
N GLN A 47 17.60 1.23 -16.85
CA GLN A 47 17.39 2.57 -17.37
C GLN A 47 15.93 3.02 -17.25
N ARG A 48 15.00 2.13 -17.56
CA ARG A 48 13.57 2.38 -17.39
C ARG A 48 13.17 2.56 -15.94
N GLN A 49 13.72 1.76 -15.03
CA GLN A 49 13.47 1.91 -13.60
C GLN A 49 13.90 3.30 -13.10
N ILE A 50 15.05 3.81 -13.57
CA ILE A 50 15.50 5.17 -13.24
C ILE A 50 14.51 6.22 -13.75
N ILE A 51 14.04 6.11 -15.00
CA ILE A 51 13.06 7.05 -15.56
C ILE A 51 11.79 7.08 -14.72
N TRP A 52 11.26 5.90 -14.37
CA TRP A 52 10.07 5.79 -13.54
C TRP A 52 10.30 6.26 -12.09
N LEU A 53 11.49 6.04 -11.55
CA LEU A 53 11.88 6.55 -10.23
C LEU A 53 11.92 8.08 -10.21
N VAL A 54 12.53 8.70 -11.22
CA VAL A 54 12.58 10.16 -11.35
C VAL A 54 11.17 10.73 -11.50
N LEU A 55 10.34 10.15 -12.39
CA LEU A 55 8.94 10.55 -12.55
C LEU A 55 8.17 10.42 -11.23
N GLY A 56 8.32 9.28 -10.55
CA GLY A 56 7.69 9.03 -9.26
C GLY A 56 8.17 9.99 -8.17
N ALA A 57 9.47 10.30 -8.13
CA ALA A 57 10.02 11.27 -7.19
C ALA A 57 9.46 12.68 -7.44
N VAL A 58 9.34 13.10 -8.69
CA VAL A 58 8.70 14.38 -9.05
C VAL A 58 7.24 14.39 -8.60
N LEU A 59 6.47 13.33 -8.89
CA LEU A 59 5.08 13.22 -8.44
C LEU A 59 4.98 13.21 -6.90
N GLY A 60 5.90 12.53 -6.21
CA GLY A 60 6.00 12.52 -4.76
C GLY A 60 6.29 13.89 -4.17
N LEU A 61 7.21 14.65 -4.77
CA LEU A 61 7.51 16.03 -4.35
C LEU A 61 6.33 16.98 -4.60
N LEU A 62 5.65 16.84 -5.73
CA LEU A 62 4.42 17.60 -6.01
C LEU A 62 3.33 17.26 -4.99
N ALA A 63 3.15 15.98 -4.67
CA ALA A 63 2.18 15.53 -3.66
C ALA A 63 2.55 16.01 -2.25
N LEU A 64 3.85 16.07 -1.91
CA LEU A 64 4.34 16.64 -0.65
C LEU A 64 4.02 18.14 -0.53
N GLY A 65 4.15 18.88 -1.62
CA GLY A 65 3.83 20.33 -1.65
C GLY A 65 2.33 20.65 -1.76
N PHE A 66 1.51 19.65 -2.11
CA PHE A 66 0.08 19.84 -2.33
C PHE A 66 -0.70 19.57 -1.04
N ASP A 67 -1.52 20.52 -0.58
CA ASP A 67 -2.35 20.34 0.61
C ASP A 67 -3.37 19.20 0.40
N TYR A 68 -3.19 18.11 1.17
CA TYR A 68 -4.03 16.92 1.05
C TYR A 68 -5.52 17.19 1.29
N HIS A 69 -5.89 18.26 2.03
CA HIS A 69 -7.28 18.64 2.24
C HIS A 69 -8.02 18.99 0.94
N ARG A 70 -7.31 19.49 -0.08
CA ARG A 70 -7.91 19.79 -1.39
C ARG A 70 -8.36 18.52 -2.11
N LEU A 71 -7.76 17.35 -1.79
CA LEU A 71 -8.18 16.07 -2.35
C LEU A 71 -9.62 15.71 -2.01
N ARG A 72 -10.16 16.22 -0.91
CA ARG A 72 -11.60 16.05 -0.60
C ARG A 72 -12.49 16.53 -1.75
N GLY A 73 -12.21 17.71 -2.29
CA GLY A 73 -12.97 18.28 -3.41
C GLY A 73 -12.82 17.45 -4.69
N LEU A 74 -11.61 16.94 -4.95
CA LEU A 74 -11.26 16.20 -6.15
C LEU A 74 -11.67 14.72 -6.12
N ALA A 75 -11.95 14.15 -4.93
CA ALA A 75 -12.25 12.74 -4.76
C ALA A 75 -13.36 12.19 -5.68
N PRO A 76 -14.54 12.85 -5.87
CA PRO A 76 -15.58 12.33 -6.77
C PRO A 76 -15.15 12.35 -8.23
N ILE A 77 -14.46 13.42 -8.64
CA ILE A 77 -13.97 13.55 -10.02
C ILE A 77 -12.92 12.45 -10.27
N GLY A 78 -11.98 12.27 -9.34
CA GLY A 78 -11.00 11.18 -9.41
C GLY A 78 -11.64 9.80 -9.51
N ALA A 79 -12.68 9.53 -8.71
CA ALA A 79 -13.41 8.27 -8.76
C ALA A 79 -14.06 8.03 -10.13
N VAL A 80 -14.72 9.03 -10.70
CA VAL A 80 -15.32 8.93 -12.05
C VAL A 80 -14.23 8.69 -13.10
N VAL A 81 -13.13 9.44 -13.04
CA VAL A 81 -12.02 9.29 -14.01
C VAL A 81 -11.42 7.89 -13.92
N VAL A 82 -11.16 7.37 -12.71
CA VAL A 82 -10.58 6.03 -12.55
C VAL A 82 -11.53 4.95 -13.02
N VAL A 83 -12.82 5.03 -12.69
CA VAL A 83 -13.83 4.09 -13.20
C VAL A 83 -13.86 4.13 -14.74
N ALA A 84 -13.84 5.32 -15.34
CA ALA A 84 -13.78 5.46 -16.81
C ALA A 84 -12.51 4.83 -17.39
N LEU A 85 -11.33 5.00 -16.76
CA LEU A 85 -10.08 4.39 -17.20
C LEU A 85 -10.10 2.86 -17.08
N LEU A 86 -10.65 2.30 -15.98
CA LEU A 86 -10.81 0.86 -15.80
C LEU A 86 -11.77 0.25 -16.82
N VAL A 87 -12.85 0.96 -17.18
CA VAL A 87 -13.73 0.52 -18.26
C VAL A 87 -13.03 0.63 -19.62
N LEU A 88 -12.34 1.72 -19.87
CA LEU A 88 -11.67 1.99 -21.14
C LEU A 88 -10.56 0.98 -21.44
N VAL A 89 -9.81 0.53 -20.43
CA VAL A 89 -8.74 -0.47 -20.63
C VAL A 89 -9.29 -1.83 -21.07
N LEU A 90 -10.54 -2.16 -20.75
CA LEU A 90 -11.20 -3.40 -21.18
C LEU A 90 -11.62 -3.37 -22.65
N VAL A 91 -11.74 -2.17 -23.25
CA VAL A 91 -12.18 -2.02 -24.64
C VAL A 91 -11.11 -2.59 -25.58
N PRO A 92 -11.50 -3.44 -26.56
CA PRO A 92 -10.61 -3.92 -27.62
C PRO A 92 -9.93 -2.75 -28.34
N HIS A 93 -8.66 -2.93 -28.72
CA HIS A 93 -7.79 -1.98 -29.40
C HIS A 93 -7.30 -0.77 -28.57
N ILE A 94 -7.85 -0.52 -27.38
CA ILE A 94 -7.39 0.53 -26.47
C ILE A 94 -6.44 -0.06 -25.40
N GLY A 95 -6.87 -1.13 -24.72
CA GLY A 95 -6.05 -1.84 -23.75
C GLY A 95 -5.08 -2.82 -24.42
N VAL A 96 -3.83 -2.82 -23.96
CA VAL A 96 -2.78 -3.75 -24.38
C VAL A 96 -2.97 -5.08 -23.65
N VAL A 97 -2.93 -6.18 -24.41
CA VAL A 97 -3.00 -7.55 -23.88
C VAL A 97 -1.58 -8.03 -23.57
N ARG A 98 -1.34 -8.41 -22.31
CA ARG A 98 -0.14 -9.11 -21.88
C ARG A 98 -0.54 -10.31 -21.01
N ASN A 99 0.07 -11.44 -21.25
CA ASN A 99 -0.22 -12.69 -20.51
C ASN A 99 -1.72 -13.04 -20.46
N GLY A 100 -2.47 -12.78 -21.57
CA GLY A 100 -3.90 -13.07 -21.67
C GLY A 100 -4.83 -12.13 -20.90
N ALA A 101 -4.35 -10.99 -20.39
CA ALA A 101 -5.12 -10.00 -19.67
C ALA A 101 -4.95 -8.58 -20.25
N ARG A 102 -6.04 -7.82 -20.30
CA ARG A 102 -6.02 -6.40 -20.70
C ARG A 102 -6.02 -5.53 -19.46
N ARG A 103 -4.85 -4.98 -19.10
CA ARG A 103 -4.65 -4.24 -17.85
C ARG A 103 -3.88 -2.95 -18.04
N TRP A 104 -3.28 -2.73 -19.22
CA TRP A 104 -2.35 -1.64 -19.47
C TRP A 104 -2.79 -0.79 -20.65
N PHE A 105 -2.60 0.51 -20.54
CA PHE A 105 -2.48 1.39 -21.68
C PHE A 105 -1.02 1.43 -22.13
N GLY A 106 -0.77 1.29 -23.42
CA GLY A 106 0.56 1.36 -24.01
C GLY A 106 0.71 2.60 -24.89
N VAL A 107 1.74 3.41 -24.65
CA VAL A 107 2.15 4.50 -25.53
C VAL A 107 3.62 4.31 -25.83
N GLY A 108 3.91 3.78 -27.01
CA GLY A 108 5.29 3.39 -27.36
C GLY A 108 5.81 2.33 -26.40
N SER A 109 6.93 2.63 -25.77
CA SER A 109 7.55 1.73 -24.81
C SER A 109 7.11 1.93 -23.36
N PHE A 110 6.23 2.90 -23.09
CA PHE A 110 5.67 3.14 -21.76
C PHE A 110 4.33 2.45 -21.59
N THR A 111 4.15 1.82 -20.44
CA THR A 111 2.88 1.19 -20.08
C THR A 111 2.37 1.75 -18.76
N PHE A 112 1.09 2.11 -18.72
CA PHE A 112 0.40 2.58 -17.53
C PHE A 112 -0.75 1.64 -17.18
N GLN A 113 -0.82 1.23 -15.90
CA GLN A 113 -1.90 0.39 -15.39
C GLN A 113 -2.90 1.24 -14.60
N PRO A 114 -4.15 1.38 -15.06
CA PRO A 114 -5.18 2.15 -14.36
C PRO A 114 -5.47 1.64 -12.94
N ALA A 115 -5.39 0.32 -12.73
CA ALA A 115 -5.60 -0.29 -11.43
C ALA A 115 -4.59 0.19 -10.36
N GLU A 116 -3.37 0.62 -10.75
CA GLU A 116 -2.41 1.25 -9.84
C GLU A 116 -2.93 2.61 -9.34
N ALA A 117 -3.41 3.46 -10.25
CA ALA A 117 -4.03 4.74 -9.88
C ALA A 117 -5.34 4.55 -9.09
N ALA A 118 -6.08 3.47 -9.38
CA ALA A 118 -7.32 3.14 -8.67
C ALA A 118 -7.10 2.97 -7.17
N LYS A 119 -5.96 2.45 -6.73
CA LYS A 119 -5.65 2.27 -5.30
C LYS A 119 -5.62 3.60 -4.57
N ILE A 120 -4.88 4.59 -5.07
CA ILE A 120 -4.78 5.91 -4.42
C ILE A 120 -6.10 6.68 -4.48
N VAL A 121 -6.80 6.62 -5.61
CA VAL A 121 -8.10 7.30 -5.77
C VAL A 121 -9.16 6.66 -4.88
N ALA A 122 -9.19 5.33 -4.76
CA ALA A 122 -10.06 4.63 -3.83
C ALA A 122 -9.81 5.05 -2.38
N ILE A 123 -8.54 5.15 -1.97
CA ILE A 123 -8.16 5.62 -0.63
C ILE A 123 -8.69 7.03 -0.39
N VAL A 124 -8.47 7.97 -1.32
CA VAL A 124 -8.93 9.36 -1.20
C VAL A 124 -10.46 9.44 -1.13
N TYR A 125 -11.15 8.68 -1.99
CA TYR A 125 -12.62 8.68 -2.02
C TYR A 125 -13.22 8.05 -0.76
N LEU A 126 -12.67 6.92 -0.31
CA LEU A 126 -13.07 6.27 0.94
C LEU A 126 -12.82 7.15 2.16
N ALA A 127 -11.66 7.81 2.24
CA ALA A 127 -11.35 8.73 3.33
C ALA A 127 -12.40 9.85 3.42
N ARG A 128 -12.75 10.48 2.29
CA ARG A 128 -13.80 11.50 2.23
C ARG A 128 -15.18 10.97 2.65
N TRP A 129 -15.52 9.76 2.23
CA TRP A 129 -16.82 9.19 2.51
C TRP A 129 -16.96 8.76 3.97
N LEU A 130 -15.89 8.18 4.56
CA LEU A 130 -15.85 7.66 5.92
C LEU A 130 -15.72 8.75 6.99
N GLU A 131 -15.10 9.91 6.68
CA GLU A 131 -14.87 10.98 7.65
C GLU A 131 -16.17 11.60 8.22
N LYS A 132 -17.31 11.44 7.52
CA LYS A 132 -18.52 12.20 7.77
C LYS A 132 -19.21 11.92 9.11
N SER A 133 -19.24 10.66 9.57
CA SER A 133 -19.89 10.31 10.85
C SER A 133 -19.66 8.85 11.22
N THR A 134 -19.18 8.60 12.43
CA THR A 134 -19.03 7.26 13.00
C THR A 134 -20.38 6.54 13.15
N GLU A 135 -21.45 7.27 13.51
CA GLU A 135 -22.79 6.68 13.63
C GLU A 135 -23.31 6.16 12.29
N ARG A 136 -23.04 6.90 11.22
CA ARG A 136 -23.37 6.48 9.85
C ARG A 136 -22.62 5.21 9.47
N VAL A 137 -21.32 5.13 9.77
CA VAL A 137 -20.46 3.95 9.50
C VAL A 137 -20.97 2.71 10.22
N ARG A 138 -21.49 2.86 11.45
CA ARG A 138 -22.06 1.77 12.25
C ARG A 138 -23.45 1.32 11.80
N SER A 139 -24.11 2.06 10.92
CA SER A 139 -25.44 1.71 10.42
C SER A 139 -25.34 0.69 9.28
N PHE A 140 -26.15 -0.38 9.33
CA PHE A 140 -26.21 -1.37 8.25
C PHE A 140 -26.64 -0.74 6.92
N ARG A 141 -27.75 0.00 6.90
CA ARG A 141 -28.31 0.59 5.67
C ARG A 141 -27.56 1.80 5.17
N LYS A 142 -27.07 2.68 6.06
CA LYS A 142 -26.45 3.97 5.69
C LYS A 142 -24.91 3.88 5.62
N GLY A 143 -24.30 2.85 6.21
CA GLY A 143 -22.86 2.62 6.24
C GLY A 143 -22.46 1.39 5.42
N LEU A 144 -22.83 0.19 5.86
CA LEU A 144 -22.34 -1.05 5.26
C LEU A 144 -22.81 -1.23 3.80
N ILE A 145 -24.09 -1.06 3.50
CA ILE A 145 -24.61 -1.26 2.14
C ILE A 145 -23.94 -0.33 1.12
N PRO A 146 -23.90 1.02 1.31
CA PRO A 146 -23.22 1.90 0.37
C PRO A 146 -21.71 1.60 0.25
N PHE A 147 -21.04 1.21 1.34
CA PHE A 147 -19.66 0.77 1.32
C PHE A 147 -19.45 -0.45 0.42
N LEU A 148 -20.30 -1.47 0.59
CA LEU A 148 -20.24 -2.69 -0.24
C LEU A 148 -20.53 -2.43 -1.70
N VAL A 149 -21.55 -1.60 -2.01
CA VAL A 149 -21.87 -1.25 -3.40
C VAL A 149 -20.68 -0.56 -4.08
N MET A 150 -20.10 0.43 -3.40
CA MET A 150 -18.94 1.16 -3.93
C MET A 150 -17.72 0.24 -4.11
N LEU A 151 -17.45 -0.60 -3.12
CA LEU A 151 -16.36 -1.57 -3.16
C LEU A 151 -16.58 -2.60 -4.28
N SER A 152 -17.80 -3.12 -4.43
CA SER A 152 -18.14 -4.11 -5.46
C SER A 152 -17.98 -3.56 -6.89
N VAL A 153 -18.32 -2.29 -7.13
CA VAL A 153 -18.10 -1.66 -8.44
C VAL A 153 -16.62 -1.61 -8.76
N LEU A 154 -15.79 -1.14 -7.82
CA LEU A 154 -14.36 -1.02 -8.03
C LEU A 154 -13.68 -2.40 -8.17
N LEU A 155 -13.97 -3.33 -7.26
CA LEU A 155 -13.42 -4.69 -7.31
C LEU A 155 -13.90 -5.42 -8.56
N GLY A 156 -15.16 -5.26 -8.95
CA GLY A 156 -15.74 -5.89 -10.14
C GLY A 156 -15.00 -5.47 -11.42
N LEU A 157 -14.71 -4.19 -11.59
CA LEU A 157 -13.95 -3.70 -12.74
C LEU A 157 -12.53 -4.28 -12.78
N VAL A 158 -11.80 -4.29 -11.65
CA VAL A 158 -10.45 -4.86 -11.58
C VAL A 158 -10.46 -6.39 -11.75
N LEU A 159 -11.50 -7.09 -11.29
CA LEU A 159 -11.69 -8.52 -11.53
C LEU A 159 -11.95 -8.84 -13.00
N LEU A 160 -12.64 -7.96 -13.75
CA LEU A 160 -12.83 -8.09 -15.20
C LEU A 160 -11.48 -7.96 -15.95
N GLU A 161 -10.53 -7.21 -15.41
CA GLU A 161 -9.14 -7.18 -15.90
C GLU A 161 -8.36 -8.48 -15.57
N LYS A 162 -9.01 -9.47 -14.93
CA LYS A 162 -8.42 -10.72 -14.42
C LYS A 162 -7.34 -10.50 -13.34
N ASP A 163 -7.34 -9.35 -12.65
CA ASP A 163 -6.37 -8.98 -11.62
C ASP A 163 -6.90 -9.24 -10.20
N LEU A 164 -6.76 -10.51 -9.76
CA LEU A 164 -7.13 -10.90 -8.38
C LEU A 164 -6.25 -10.24 -7.34
N GLY A 165 -4.98 -10.06 -7.65
CA GLY A 165 -4.01 -9.53 -6.71
C GLY A 165 -4.34 -8.10 -6.31
N THR A 166 -4.50 -7.22 -7.29
CA THR A 166 -4.89 -5.82 -7.03
C THR A 166 -6.29 -5.71 -6.41
N SER A 167 -7.23 -6.61 -6.79
CA SER A 167 -8.55 -6.67 -6.13
C SER A 167 -8.45 -7.00 -4.65
N ALA A 168 -7.60 -7.96 -4.27
CA ALA A 168 -7.38 -8.30 -2.86
C ALA A 168 -6.76 -7.13 -2.08
N ILE A 169 -5.78 -6.43 -2.66
CA ILE A 169 -5.18 -5.22 -2.06
C ILE A 169 -6.26 -4.15 -1.83
N LEU A 170 -7.07 -3.84 -2.83
CA LEU A 170 -8.15 -2.85 -2.73
C LEU A 170 -9.17 -3.24 -1.65
N ALA A 171 -9.53 -4.52 -1.54
CA ALA A 171 -10.43 -5.02 -0.51
C ALA A 171 -9.84 -4.81 0.91
N VAL A 172 -8.55 -5.15 1.11
CA VAL A 172 -7.88 -4.97 2.41
C VAL A 172 -7.73 -3.50 2.77
N ILE A 173 -7.39 -2.63 1.81
CA ILE A 173 -7.37 -1.18 2.00
C ILE A 173 -8.75 -0.71 2.50
N ALA A 174 -9.81 -1.05 1.78
CA ALA A 174 -11.15 -0.60 2.09
C ALA A 174 -11.62 -1.10 3.47
N VAL A 175 -11.39 -2.37 3.79
CA VAL A 175 -11.74 -2.97 5.08
C VAL A 175 -10.94 -2.33 6.23
N SER A 176 -9.65 -2.09 6.06
CA SER A 176 -8.81 -1.45 7.08
C SER A 176 -9.28 -0.01 7.37
N MET A 177 -9.60 0.76 6.33
CA MET A 177 -10.14 2.11 6.47
C MET A 177 -11.53 2.11 7.13
N PHE A 178 -12.40 1.15 6.77
CA PHE A 178 -13.73 0.99 7.37
C PHE A 178 -13.65 0.62 8.86
N LEU A 179 -12.68 -0.23 9.24
CA LEU A 179 -12.36 -0.55 10.62
C LEU A 179 -11.94 0.70 11.42
N VAL A 180 -10.96 1.45 10.90
CA VAL A 180 -10.43 2.67 11.56
C VAL A 180 -11.50 3.76 11.66
N ALA A 181 -12.43 3.83 10.70
CA ALA A 181 -13.58 4.73 10.77
C ALA A 181 -14.62 4.35 11.86
N GLY A 182 -14.41 3.23 12.57
CA GLY A 182 -15.24 2.80 13.70
C GLY A 182 -16.40 1.87 13.33
N ALA A 183 -16.28 1.08 12.27
CA ALA A 183 -17.24 0.06 11.89
C ALA A 183 -17.46 -0.99 13.00
N ARG A 184 -18.65 -1.61 13.01
CA ARG A 184 -18.94 -2.70 13.94
C ARG A 184 -18.18 -3.97 13.54
N TRP A 185 -17.69 -4.73 14.50
CA TRP A 185 -17.01 -6.01 14.26
C TRP A 185 -17.89 -7.02 13.50
N THR A 186 -19.20 -7.01 13.75
CA THR A 186 -20.17 -7.84 13.02
C THR A 186 -20.24 -7.52 11.54
N HIS A 187 -20.14 -6.23 11.17
CA HIS A 187 -20.07 -5.82 9.77
C HIS A 187 -18.77 -6.29 9.11
N LEU A 188 -17.65 -6.16 9.82
CA LEU A 188 -16.33 -6.61 9.33
C LEU A 188 -16.30 -8.12 9.13
N ALA A 189 -16.83 -8.90 10.08
CA ALA A 189 -16.93 -10.35 9.96
C ALA A 189 -17.79 -10.75 8.74
N GLY A 190 -18.93 -10.05 8.53
CA GLY A 190 -19.78 -10.25 7.36
C GLY A 190 -19.06 -9.95 6.04
N VAL A 191 -18.33 -8.81 5.96
CA VAL A 191 -17.53 -8.44 4.77
C VAL A 191 -16.44 -9.46 4.50
N LEU A 192 -15.71 -9.89 5.54
CA LEU A 192 -14.67 -10.89 5.42
C LEU A 192 -15.23 -12.25 4.96
N GLY A 193 -16.34 -12.69 5.54
CA GLY A 193 -17.03 -13.93 5.13
C GLY A 193 -17.48 -13.88 3.67
N MET A 194 -18.06 -12.76 3.23
CA MET A 194 -18.43 -12.56 1.82
C MET A 194 -17.20 -12.55 0.91
N ALA A 195 -16.10 -11.90 1.31
CA ALA A 195 -14.86 -11.86 0.53
C ALA A 195 -14.25 -13.26 0.36
N VAL A 196 -14.20 -14.06 1.43
CA VAL A 196 -13.71 -15.46 1.38
C VAL A 196 -14.62 -16.32 0.51
N GLY A 197 -15.94 -16.20 0.66
CA GLY A 197 -16.92 -16.91 -0.17
C GLY A 197 -16.80 -16.54 -1.66
N ALA A 198 -16.72 -15.25 -1.97
CA ALA A 198 -16.52 -14.76 -3.34
C ALA A 198 -15.19 -15.26 -3.92
N MET A 199 -14.10 -15.24 -3.15
CA MET A 199 -12.80 -15.75 -3.58
C MET A 199 -12.87 -17.25 -3.90
N ALA A 200 -13.51 -18.05 -3.05
CA ALA A 200 -13.68 -19.48 -3.28
C ALA A 200 -14.48 -19.78 -4.58
N VAL A 201 -15.53 -19.00 -4.83
CA VAL A 201 -16.32 -19.10 -6.07
C VAL A 201 -15.47 -18.69 -7.28
N LEU A 202 -14.75 -17.56 -7.22
CA LEU A 202 -13.91 -17.07 -8.32
C LEU A 202 -12.76 -18.00 -8.66
N ILE A 203 -12.20 -18.72 -7.67
CA ILE A 203 -11.18 -19.75 -7.91
C ILE A 203 -11.78 -20.94 -8.64
N LYS A 204 -12.98 -21.40 -8.25
CA LYS A 204 -13.62 -22.55 -8.91
C LYS A 204 -14.12 -22.27 -10.34
N LEU A 205 -14.53 -21.06 -10.63
CA LEU A 205 -15.08 -20.68 -11.94
C LEU A 205 -14.02 -20.58 -13.05
N GLU A 206 -12.77 -20.31 -12.69
CA GLU A 206 -11.68 -20.11 -13.66
C GLU A 206 -10.66 -21.26 -13.55
N PRO A 207 -10.51 -22.14 -14.55
CA PRO A 207 -9.58 -23.28 -14.50
C PRO A 207 -8.14 -22.90 -14.20
N TYR A 208 -7.68 -21.75 -14.74
CA TYR A 208 -6.34 -21.23 -14.50
C TYR A 208 -6.11 -20.84 -13.01
N ARG A 209 -7.11 -20.29 -12.33
CA ARG A 209 -7.02 -19.95 -10.90
C ARG A 209 -7.04 -21.20 -10.03
N TYR A 210 -7.86 -22.16 -10.43
CA TYR A 210 -7.94 -23.44 -9.75
C TYR A 210 -6.62 -24.22 -9.85
N SER A 211 -6.00 -24.28 -11.03
CA SER A 211 -4.70 -24.93 -11.22
C SER A 211 -3.59 -24.25 -10.38
N ARG A 212 -3.57 -22.90 -10.31
CA ARG A 212 -2.64 -22.17 -9.42
C ARG A 212 -2.85 -22.53 -7.94
N MET A 213 -4.08 -22.70 -7.51
CA MET A 213 -4.38 -23.09 -6.13
C MET A 213 -3.92 -24.52 -5.82
N LEU A 214 -4.09 -25.45 -6.76
CA LEU A 214 -3.58 -26.81 -6.64
C LEU A 214 -2.05 -26.84 -6.62
N SER A 215 -1.41 -26.10 -7.50
CA SER A 215 0.06 -25.97 -7.53
C SER A 215 0.63 -25.35 -6.28
N TYR A 216 -0.10 -24.42 -5.64
CA TYR A 216 0.29 -23.85 -4.35
C TYR A 216 0.27 -24.92 -3.24
N LEU A 217 -0.76 -25.78 -3.20
CA LEU A 217 -0.88 -26.82 -2.17
C LEU A 217 0.18 -27.93 -2.33
N ASN A 218 0.54 -28.27 -3.57
CA ASN A 218 1.60 -29.24 -3.87
C ASN A 218 2.38 -28.83 -5.13
N PRO A 219 3.35 -27.90 -5.00
CA PRO A 219 4.08 -27.38 -6.15
C PRO A 219 4.97 -28.44 -6.83
N TRP A 220 5.39 -29.44 -6.07
CA TRP A 220 6.25 -30.52 -6.57
C TRP A 220 5.51 -31.54 -7.42
N SER A 221 4.18 -31.62 -7.35
CA SER A 221 3.39 -32.55 -8.17
C SER A 221 3.45 -32.25 -9.67
N ASP A 222 3.68 -30.98 -10.05
CA ASP A 222 3.83 -30.54 -11.43
C ASP A 222 4.93 -29.47 -11.51
N ALA A 223 6.11 -29.83 -11.04
CA ALA A 223 7.25 -28.93 -10.88
C ALA A 223 7.77 -28.30 -12.19
N LEU A 224 7.44 -28.90 -13.35
CA LEU A 224 7.89 -28.42 -14.67
C LEU A 224 6.89 -27.50 -15.38
N ASN A 225 5.62 -27.44 -14.92
CA ASN A 225 4.58 -26.63 -15.54
C ASN A 225 3.97 -25.65 -14.53
N THR A 226 2.84 -26.02 -13.93
CA THR A 226 2.05 -25.10 -13.08
C THR A 226 2.73 -24.76 -11.77
N GLY A 227 3.56 -25.63 -11.20
CA GLY A 227 4.37 -25.43 -10.00
C GLY A 227 5.73 -24.79 -10.26
N PHE A 228 6.15 -24.65 -11.52
CA PHE A 228 7.53 -24.26 -11.88
C PHE A 228 8.01 -22.98 -11.20
N GLN A 229 7.24 -21.89 -11.30
CA GLN A 229 7.62 -20.61 -10.69
C GLN A 229 7.81 -20.71 -9.17
N GLY A 230 6.91 -21.42 -8.49
CA GLY A 230 6.98 -21.61 -7.05
C GLY A 230 8.18 -22.46 -6.63
N VAL A 231 8.43 -23.56 -7.34
CA VAL A 231 9.58 -24.45 -7.08
C VAL A 231 10.89 -23.67 -7.27
N GLN A 232 11.06 -22.98 -8.39
CA GLN A 232 12.28 -22.20 -8.67
C GLN A 232 12.48 -21.07 -7.65
N SER A 233 11.39 -20.43 -7.18
CA SER A 233 11.45 -19.41 -6.15
C SER A 233 11.99 -19.96 -4.81
N VAL A 234 11.50 -21.12 -4.38
CA VAL A 234 11.97 -21.74 -3.13
C VAL A 234 13.41 -22.26 -3.27
N LEU A 235 13.78 -22.79 -4.45
CA LEU A 235 15.16 -23.18 -4.74
C LEU A 235 16.11 -21.98 -4.69
N ALA A 236 15.70 -20.82 -5.24
CA ALA A 236 16.47 -19.57 -5.13
C ALA A 236 16.70 -19.18 -3.66
N LEU A 237 15.63 -19.13 -2.87
CA LEU A 237 15.73 -18.80 -1.45
C LEU A 237 16.62 -19.78 -0.67
N GLY A 238 16.49 -21.08 -0.99
CA GLY A 238 17.25 -22.15 -0.32
C GLY A 238 18.73 -22.13 -0.67
N SER A 239 19.09 -21.80 -1.92
CA SER A 239 20.49 -21.75 -2.38
C SER A 239 21.26 -20.56 -1.77
N GLY A 240 20.59 -19.48 -1.36
CA GLY A 240 21.25 -18.30 -0.82
C GLY A 240 21.78 -18.44 0.60
N GLY A 241 21.30 -19.40 1.41
CA GLY A 241 21.76 -19.58 2.77
C GLY A 241 21.67 -18.30 3.63
N LEU A 242 22.68 -18.05 4.49
CA LEU A 242 22.68 -16.89 5.38
C LEU A 242 23.11 -15.59 4.70
N PHE A 243 24.13 -15.63 3.85
CA PHE A 243 24.77 -14.43 3.28
C PHE A 243 24.67 -14.35 1.75
N GLY A 244 24.01 -15.31 1.11
CA GLY A 244 23.84 -15.37 -0.34
C GLY A 244 25.04 -15.90 -1.10
N VAL A 245 24.81 -16.12 -2.40
CA VAL A 245 25.87 -16.52 -3.36
C VAL A 245 26.69 -15.34 -3.85
N GLY A 246 26.35 -14.14 -3.42
CA GLY A 246 26.97 -12.86 -3.85
C GLY A 246 26.12 -12.12 -4.88
N LEU A 247 26.20 -10.78 -4.85
CA LEU A 247 25.48 -9.90 -5.76
C LEU A 247 25.89 -10.20 -7.22
N GLY A 248 24.90 -10.36 -8.10
CA GLY A 248 25.14 -10.67 -9.51
C GLY A 248 25.34 -12.15 -9.82
N ASN A 249 25.39 -13.04 -8.83
CA ASN A 249 25.70 -14.45 -8.99
C ASN A 249 24.47 -15.38 -8.93
N SER A 250 23.27 -14.84 -8.99
CA SER A 250 22.05 -15.66 -9.04
C SER A 250 22.05 -16.54 -10.29
N ILE A 251 21.77 -17.84 -10.13
CA ILE A 251 21.55 -18.80 -11.20
C ILE A 251 20.13 -18.65 -11.75
N GLN A 252 19.18 -18.37 -10.87
CA GLN A 252 17.75 -18.31 -11.23
C GLN A 252 17.40 -17.19 -12.20
N LYS A 253 18.18 -16.10 -12.25
CA LYS A 253 18.01 -15.01 -13.22
C LYS A 253 18.30 -15.40 -14.69
N TYR A 254 18.99 -16.53 -14.93
CA TYR A 254 19.27 -17.06 -16.27
C TYR A 254 18.06 -17.79 -16.86
N GLN A 255 16.88 -17.16 -16.79
CA GLN A 255 15.60 -17.66 -17.34
C GLN A 255 15.02 -18.91 -16.62
N TRP A 256 15.63 -19.37 -15.52
CA TRP A 256 15.05 -20.42 -14.69
C TRP A 256 13.84 -19.93 -13.89
N LEU A 257 13.87 -18.68 -13.42
CA LEU A 257 12.74 -18.08 -12.71
C LEU A 257 12.09 -17.02 -13.62
N PRO A 258 10.90 -17.29 -14.19
CA PRO A 258 10.15 -16.30 -14.94
C PRO A 258 9.79 -15.09 -14.07
N GLU A 259 9.78 -13.88 -14.67
CA GLU A 259 9.43 -12.62 -13.97
C GLU A 259 10.35 -12.33 -12.76
N ALA A 260 11.63 -12.75 -12.81
CA ALA A 260 12.60 -12.60 -11.73
C ALA A 260 12.81 -11.15 -11.29
N HIS A 261 12.74 -10.19 -12.21
CA HIS A 261 12.93 -8.75 -11.94
C HIS A 261 11.64 -8.01 -11.57
N THR A 262 10.47 -8.65 -11.70
CA THR A 262 9.15 -8.09 -11.36
C THR A 262 8.61 -8.74 -10.08
N ASP A 263 7.85 -9.82 -10.21
CA ASP A 263 7.07 -10.41 -9.12
C ASP A 263 7.90 -11.27 -8.17
N PHE A 264 9.03 -11.83 -8.66
CA PHE A 264 9.89 -12.74 -7.92
C PHE A 264 11.26 -12.14 -7.53
N ILE A 265 11.39 -10.81 -7.57
CA ILE A 265 12.66 -10.15 -7.21
C ILE A 265 13.11 -10.50 -5.78
N PHE A 266 12.16 -10.75 -4.87
CA PHE A 266 12.46 -11.16 -3.49
C PHE A 266 13.16 -12.52 -3.42
N ALA A 267 12.89 -13.45 -4.37
CA ALA A 267 13.63 -14.71 -4.49
C ALA A 267 15.09 -14.47 -4.89
N ILE A 268 15.32 -13.56 -5.85
CA ILE A 268 16.69 -13.20 -6.28
C ILE A 268 17.45 -12.50 -5.14
N ILE A 269 16.77 -11.64 -4.37
CA ILE A 269 17.36 -11.04 -3.15
C ILE A 269 17.80 -12.15 -2.19
N GLY A 270 16.93 -13.15 -1.98
CA GLY A 270 17.25 -14.29 -1.12
C GLY A 270 18.39 -15.15 -1.65
N GLU A 271 18.51 -15.36 -2.96
CA GLU A 271 19.61 -16.09 -3.57
C GLU A 271 20.92 -15.30 -3.48
N GLU A 272 20.95 -14.04 -3.91
CA GLU A 272 22.16 -13.22 -3.99
C GLU A 272 22.68 -12.73 -2.64
N LEU A 273 21.79 -12.35 -1.72
CA LEU A 273 22.13 -11.73 -0.42
C LEU A 273 21.74 -12.60 0.78
N GLY A 274 21.14 -13.75 0.55
CA GLY A 274 20.75 -14.70 1.58
C GLY A 274 19.67 -14.19 2.53
N LEU A 275 19.60 -14.84 3.68
CA LEU A 275 18.69 -14.46 4.76
C LEU A 275 18.94 -13.01 5.23
N ALA A 276 20.19 -12.56 5.24
CA ALA A 276 20.53 -11.19 5.64
C ALA A 276 19.84 -10.15 4.75
N GLY A 277 19.84 -10.33 3.42
CA GLY A 277 19.17 -9.44 2.47
C GLY A 277 17.67 -9.44 2.63
N THR A 278 17.04 -10.62 2.76
CA THR A 278 15.59 -10.74 2.94
C THR A 278 15.10 -10.13 4.26
N VAL A 279 15.85 -10.34 5.36
CA VAL A 279 15.55 -9.74 6.65
C VAL A 279 15.71 -8.21 6.62
N LEU A 280 16.74 -7.68 5.95
CA LEU A 280 16.91 -6.24 5.76
C LEU A 280 15.67 -5.63 5.08
N VAL A 281 15.20 -6.23 3.98
CA VAL A 281 13.99 -5.77 3.28
C VAL A 281 12.77 -5.80 4.20
N LEU A 282 12.57 -6.90 4.93
CA LEU A 282 11.47 -7.02 5.90
C LEU A 282 11.53 -5.91 6.96
N LEU A 283 12.71 -5.66 7.54
CA LEU A 283 12.90 -4.60 8.53
C LEU A 283 12.60 -3.21 7.98
N LEU A 284 13.01 -2.91 6.74
CA LEU A 284 12.68 -1.64 6.08
C LEU A 284 11.16 -1.46 5.92
N PHE A 285 10.43 -2.52 5.53
CA PHE A 285 8.97 -2.46 5.48
C PHE A 285 8.32 -2.36 6.88
N CYS A 286 8.89 -2.97 7.91
CA CYS A 286 8.44 -2.78 9.30
C CYS A 286 8.63 -1.31 9.76
N VAL A 287 9.75 -0.69 9.43
CA VAL A 287 9.98 0.74 9.71
C VAL A 287 8.99 1.61 8.94
N LEU A 288 8.74 1.31 7.65
CA LEU A 288 7.73 2.00 6.84
C LEU A 288 6.33 1.90 7.47
N ALA A 289 5.93 0.70 7.90
CA ALA A 289 4.65 0.46 8.60
C ALA A 289 4.54 1.29 9.87
N TYR A 290 5.55 1.21 10.74
CA TYR A 290 5.57 1.95 11.99
C TYR A 290 5.48 3.47 11.78
N ARG A 291 6.27 4.02 10.83
CA ARG A 291 6.28 5.46 10.54
C ARG A 291 4.98 5.90 9.86
N GLY A 292 4.45 5.10 8.95
CA GLY A 292 3.20 5.39 8.24
C GLY A 292 1.99 5.41 9.19
N TYR A 293 1.82 4.40 10.02
CA TYR A 293 0.74 4.39 11.03
C TYR A 293 0.95 5.46 12.10
N ARG A 294 2.19 5.78 12.46
CA ARG A 294 2.47 6.90 13.35
C ARG A 294 2.07 8.24 12.72
N ALA A 295 2.29 8.43 11.42
CA ALA A 295 1.80 9.61 10.70
C ALA A 295 0.26 9.67 10.69
N ALA A 296 -0.42 8.52 10.49
CA ALA A 296 -1.87 8.42 10.56
C ALA A 296 -2.40 8.84 11.93
N LEU A 297 -1.87 8.27 13.02
CA LEU A 297 -2.29 8.58 14.40
C LEU A 297 -2.01 10.03 14.84
N ARG A 298 -1.10 10.72 14.16
CA ARG A 298 -0.75 12.12 14.42
C ARG A 298 -1.40 13.08 13.45
N ALA A 299 -2.18 12.60 12.51
CA ALA A 299 -2.90 13.42 11.56
C ALA A 299 -3.83 14.42 12.29
N PRO A 300 -3.93 15.67 11.83
CA PRO A 300 -4.70 16.70 12.52
C PRO A 300 -6.21 16.49 12.42
N ASP A 301 -6.66 15.68 11.44
CA ASP A 301 -8.07 15.44 11.17
C ASP A 301 -8.35 13.98 10.75
N THR A 302 -9.62 13.59 10.76
CA THR A 302 -10.08 12.23 10.41
C THR A 302 -9.79 11.88 8.96
N PHE A 303 -9.84 12.85 8.04
CA PHE A 303 -9.51 12.62 6.64
C PHE A 303 -8.04 12.22 6.47
N GLY A 304 -7.13 12.97 7.10
CA GLY A 304 -5.70 12.65 7.12
C GLY A 304 -5.38 11.33 7.80
N LEU A 305 -6.05 11.02 8.92
CA LEU A 305 -5.93 9.71 9.58
C LEU A 305 -6.28 8.57 8.63
N LEU A 306 -7.45 8.64 7.98
CA LEU A 306 -7.93 7.60 7.06
C LEU A 306 -7.05 7.49 5.81
N LEU A 307 -6.66 8.64 5.24
CA LEU A 307 -5.79 8.70 4.06
C LEU A 307 -4.42 8.04 4.35
N ALA A 308 -3.78 8.43 5.44
CA ALA A 308 -2.48 7.86 5.84
C ALA A 308 -2.59 6.37 6.19
N THR A 309 -3.68 5.94 6.85
CA THR A 309 -3.96 4.53 7.11
C THR A 309 -4.11 3.75 5.82
N GLY A 310 -4.91 4.23 4.87
CA GLY A 310 -5.13 3.56 3.59
C GLY A 310 -3.84 3.39 2.78
N ILE A 311 -3.03 4.46 2.67
CA ILE A 311 -1.73 4.42 1.97
C ILE A 311 -0.77 3.43 2.64
N THR A 312 -0.63 3.50 3.96
CA THR A 312 0.26 2.61 4.70
C THR A 312 -0.17 1.16 4.56
N THR A 313 -1.46 0.86 4.76
CA THR A 313 -2.01 -0.49 4.60
C THR A 313 -1.77 -1.01 3.19
N TRP A 314 -2.00 -0.21 2.16
CA TRP A 314 -1.72 -0.59 0.78
C TRP A 314 -0.28 -1.05 0.60
N LEU A 315 0.70 -0.17 0.92
CA LEU A 315 2.13 -0.44 0.68
C LEU A 315 2.61 -1.68 1.46
N ILE A 316 2.19 -1.80 2.72
CA ILE A 316 2.62 -2.91 3.58
C ILE A 316 1.97 -4.21 3.18
N PHE A 317 0.65 -4.21 2.90
CA PHE A 317 -0.04 -5.42 2.50
C PHE A 317 0.42 -5.92 1.14
N GLN A 318 0.69 -5.01 0.19
CA GLN A 318 1.26 -5.36 -1.10
C GLN A 318 2.65 -6.01 -0.96
N ALA A 319 3.53 -5.46 -0.11
CA ALA A 319 4.83 -6.05 0.19
C ALA A 319 4.68 -7.43 0.85
N PHE A 320 3.79 -7.55 1.83
CA PHE A 320 3.51 -8.82 2.50
C PHE A 320 3.04 -9.90 1.53
N VAL A 321 2.07 -9.58 0.65
CA VAL A 321 1.54 -10.54 -0.33
C VAL A 321 2.63 -10.98 -1.32
N ASN A 322 3.48 -10.06 -1.79
CA ASN A 322 4.61 -10.43 -2.66
C ASN A 322 5.59 -11.37 -1.95
N MET A 323 6.07 -11.00 -0.76
CA MET A 323 7.00 -11.84 0.00
C MET A 323 6.39 -13.21 0.34
N ALA A 324 5.10 -13.24 0.73
CA ALA A 324 4.39 -14.48 1.03
C ALA A 324 4.17 -15.38 -0.21
N ALA A 325 3.95 -14.77 -1.37
CA ALA A 325 3.85 -15.52 -2.64
C ALA A 325 5.20 -16.12 -3.06
N VAL A 326 6.28 -15.37 -2.91
CA VAL A 326 7.65 -15.81 -3.22
C VAL A 326 8.10 -16.95 -2.29
N THR A 327 7.70 -16.92 -1.02
CA THR A 327 8.01 -18.00 -0.04
C THR A 327 7.01 -19.16 -0.09
N LEU A 328 6.08 -19.19 -1.06
CA LEU A 328 4.99 -20.16 -1.14
C LEU A 328 4.14 -20.25 0.15
N THR A 329 4.06 -19.17 0.93
CA THR A 329 3.12 -19.06 2.05
C THR A 329 1.73 -18.67 1.55
N LEU A 330 1.65 -17.99 0.40
CA LEU A 330 0.44 -17.67 -0.35
C LEU A 330 0.58 -18.08 -1.82
N PRO A 331 -0.53 -18.30 -2.54
CA PRO A 331 -0.48 -18.54 -3.98
C PRO A 331 0.16 -17.37 -4.73
N THR A 332 0.84 -17.65 -5.84
CA THR A 332 1.48 -16.61 -6.68
C THR A 332 0.44 -15.66 -7.25
N THR A 333 0.63 -14.35 -7.05
CA THR A 333 -0.36 -13.31 -7.35
C THR A 333 0.01 -12.37 -8.50
N GLY A 334 1.29 -12.32 -8.89
CA GLY A 334 1.74 -11.38 -9.92
C GLY A 334 1.76 -9.91 -9.45
N ILE A 335 1.97 -9.67 -8.16
CA ILE A 335 2.01 -8.33 -7.57
C ILE A 335 3.47 -7.95 -7.32
N PRO A 336 3.94 -6.77 -7.81
CA PRO A 336 5.32 -6.36 -7.59
C PRO A 336 5.55 -5.91 -6.14
N LEU A 337 6.79 -6.11 -5.64
CA LEU A 337 7.24 -5.62 -4.35
C LEU A 337 7.42 -4.08 -4.42
N PRO A 338 6.69 -3.28 -3.61
CA PRO A 338 6.75 -1.82 -3.68
C PRO A 338 8.18 -1.28 -3.56
N PHE A 339 8.53 -0.28 -4.37
CA PHE A 339 9.83 0.39 -4.44
C PHE A 339 11.01 -0.45 -4.94
N ILE A 340 10.93 -1.77 -4.88
CA ILE A 340 12.04 -2.69 -5.20
C ILE A 340 11.86 -3.30 -6.58
N SER A 341 10.71 -3.93 -6.86
CA SER A 341 10.44 -4.58 -8.15
C SER A 341 10.47 -3.62 -9.33
N PHE A 342 10.80 -4.12 -10.50
CA PHE A 342 10.55 -3.42 -11.75
C PHE A 342 9.04 -3.30 -11.97
N GLY A 343 8.56 -2.05 -12.02
CA GLY A 343 7.13 -1.78 -12.17
C GLY A 343 6.87 -0.28 -12.31
N GLY A 344 6.94 0.22 -13.55
CA GLY A 344 6.94 1.65 -13.83
C GLY A 344 5.78 2.43 -13.20
N SER A 345 4.54 2.12 -13.56
CA SER A 345 3.37 2.81 -13.01
C SER A 345 3.20 2.56 -11.50
N SER A 346 3.49 1.34 -11.03
CA SER A 346 3.39 0.99 -9.61
C SER A 346 4.37 1.80 -8.75
N LEU A 347 5.64 1.93 -9.18
CA LEU A 347 6.65 2.72 -8.50
C LEU A 347 6.26 4.20 -8.43
N SER A 348 5.85 4.77 -9.57
CA SER A 348 5.49 6.20 -9.65
C SER A 348 4.29 6.55 -8.79
N VAL A 349 3.24 5.73 -8.81
CA VAL A 349 2.03 5.94 -8.00
C VAL A 349 2.33 5.71 -6.51
N SER A 350 3.16 4.71 -6.16
CA SER A 350 3.58 4.47 -4.78
C SER A 350 4.38 5.64 -4.21
N LEU A 351 5.28 6.25 -5.00
CA LEU A 351 6.04 7.43 -4.59
C LEU A 351 5.13 8.67 -4.43
N ALA A 352 4.15 8.85 -5.32
CA ALA A 352 3.13 9.90 -5.15
C ALA A 352 2.33 9.72 -3.85
N ALA A 353 1.95 8.48 -3.52
CA ALA A 353 1.26 8.15 -2.27
C ALA A 353 2.14 8.42 -1.03
N VAL A 354 3.44 8.09 -1.10
CA VAL A 354 4.40 8.45 -0.04
C VAL A 354 4.52 9.97 0.11
N GLY A 355 4.51 10.73 -0.99
CA GLY A 355 4.48 12.19 -0.95
C GLY A 355 3.30 12.73 -0.13
N LEU A 356 2.09 12.18 -0.33
CA LEU A 356 0.91 12.51 0.49
C LEU A 356 1.10 12.11 1.96
N LEU A 357 1.67 10.94 2.21
CA LEU A 357 1.93 10.47 3.58
C LEU A 357 2.93 11.39 4.31
N LEU A 358 3.97 11.86 3.61
CA LEU A 358 4.92 12.84 4.12
C LEU A 358 4.26 14.22 4.36
N ASN A 359 3.34 14.65 3.47
CA ASN A 359 2.56 15.87 3.64
C ASN A 359 1.70 15.80 4.90
N ILE A 360 0.98 14.69 5.13
CA ILE A 360 0.19 14.46 6.34
C ILE A 360 1.11 14.49 7.58
N SER A 361 2.27 13.84 7.52
CA SER A 361 3.23 13.82 8.63
C SER A 361 3.77 15.21 8.98
N ALA A 362 3.95 16.07 7.98
CA ALA A 362 4.41 17.46 8.16
C ALA A 362 3.35 18.36 8.78
N GLN A 363 2.07 18.05 8.58
CA GLN A 363 0.93 18.77 9.19
C GLN A 363 0.49 18.16 10.53
N GLY A 364 1.10 17.04 10.96
CA GLY A 364 0.74 16.34 12.18
C GLY A 364 0.90 17.15 13.45
N VAL A 365 0.05 16.88 14.44
CA VAL A 365 0.08 17.54 15.75
C VAL A 365 1.26 17.01 16.57
N LYS A 366 2.11 17.89 17.09
CA LYS A 366 3.10 17.50 18.10
C LYS A 366 2.35 17.01 19.34
N PRO A 367 2.74 15.85 19.95
CA PRO A 367 2.21 15.50 21.25
C PRO A 367 2.45 16.70 22.17
N ALA A 368 1.41 17.14 22.85
CA ALA A 368 1.58 18.12 23.90
C ALA A 368 2.60 17.50 24.88
N VAL A 369 3.82 18.00 24.86
CA VAL A 369 4.82 17.69 25.89
C VAL A 369 4.13 18.08 27.17
N GLY A 370 3.84 17.07 28.02
CA GLY A 370 3.01 17.23 29.20
C GLY A 370 3.42 18.50 29.91
N ARG A 371 2.49 19.46 29.98
CA ARG A 371 2.46 20.35 31.10
C ARG A 371 2.44 19.40 32.31
N ARG A 372 3.60 19.16 32.89
CA ARG A 372 3.67 18.70 34.27
C ARG A 372 2.68 19.60 34.98
N ALA A 373 1.55 19.04 35.39
CA ALA A 373 0.73 19.66 36.40
C ALA A 373 1.71 19.90 37.54
N GLY A 374 2.25 21.08 37.64
CA GLY A 374 2.94 21.54 38.81
C GLY A 374 1.88 21.41 39.89
N ILE A 375 2.05 20.39 40.72
CA ILE A 375 1.34 20.31 41.97
C ILE A 375 1.80 21.54 42.72
N ASP A 376 0.97 22.59 42.68
CA ASP A 376 1.14 23.79 43.48
C ASP A 376 0.80 23.44 44.95
N ILE A 377 1.77 22.74 45.58
CA ILE A 377 1.75 22.46 47.01
C ILE A 377 2.29 23.72 47.67
N GLY A 378 1.44 24.60 48.03
CA GLY A 378 1.83 25.63 49.01
C GLY A 378 1.55 27.07 48.61
N ARG A 379 0.32 27.49 48.85
CA ARG A 379 0.04 28.79 49.47
C ARG A 379 -1.42 28.84 49.97
N ARG A 380 -1.64 28.18 51.10
CA ARG A 380 -2.76 28.52 51.96
C ARG A 380 -2.46 29.92 52.57
N HIS A 381 -2.91 30.95 51.91
CA HIS A 381 -3.06 32.24 52.58
C HIS A 381 -4.28 32.22 53.49
N ARG A 382 -3.97 32.23 54.81
CA ARG A 382 -4.86 32.64 55.89
C ARG A 382 -5.45 34.01 55.55
N GLY A 383 -6.75 34.10 55.57
CA GLY A 383 -7.50 35.33 55.45
C GLY A 383 -8.99 35.08 55.66
N ALA A 384 -9.33 34.59 56.89
CA ALA A 384 -10.70 34.56 57.33
C ALA A 384 -11.14 35.95 57.75
N HIS A 385 -11.87 36.65 56.91
CA HIS A 385 -12.64 37.84 57.31
C HIS A 385 -14.03 37.36 57.73
N LEU A 386 -14.27 37.43 59.06
CA LEU A 386 -15.60 37.27 59.67
C LEU A 386 -16.50 38.48 59.27
N PRO A 387 -17.74 38.27 58.87
CA PRO A 387 -18.67 39.38 58.65
C PRO A 387 -19.16 39.92 60.00
N ARG A 388 -19.06 41.22 60.23
CA ARG A 388 -19.59 41.98 61.37
C ARG A 388 -21.11 41.97 61.31
N ALA A 389 -21.74 41.47 62.38
CA ALA A 389 -23.17 41.57 62.62
C ALA A 389 -23.59 43.08 62.78
N GLY A 390 -24.37 43.54 61.86
CA GLY A 390 -25.07 44.88 61.99
C GLY A 390 -26.33 44.71 62.85
N ARG A 391 -26.35 45.48 63.95
CA ARG A 391 -27.52 45.65 64.86
C ARG A 391 -28.63 46.34 64.13
N SER A 392 -29.84 45.78 64.20
CA SER A 392 -31.09 46.43 63.99
C SER A 392 -31.40 47.41 65.07
N ALA A 393 -31.89 48.57 64.72
CA ALA A 393 -32.67 49.43 65.59
C ALA A 393 -33.84 49.98 64.78
N SER A 394 -35.03 49.55 65.05
CA SER A 394 -36.24 50.31 64.88
C SER A 394 -36.41 51.23 66.12
N PRO A 395 -37.05 52.39 66.05
CA PRO A 395 -38.47 52.40 66.30
C PRO A 395 -39.26 53.46 65.54
N ILE A 396 -40.47 53.29 65.47
CA ILE A 396 -41.80 53.92 65.47
C ILE A 396 -42.45 53.83 64.11
#